data_77cbe93ee7acdb6cad46e00541a1db69
#
_entry.id   77cbe93ee7acdb6cad46e00541a1db69
#
_cell.length_a   1.000
_cell.length_b   1.000
_cell.length_c   1.000
_cell.angle_alpha   90.00
_cell.angle_beta   90.00
_cell.angle_gamma   90.00
#
_symmetry.space_group_name_H-M   'P 1'
#
loop_
_entity.id
_entity.type
_entity.pdbx_description
1 polymer ?
#
loop_
_entity_poly.entity_id
_entity_poly.type
_entity_poly.pdbx_seq_one_letter_code
_entity_poly.pdbx_strand_id
1 'polypeptide(L)'
;WLDYNGRDFPNGMKTIADAVHREGYLAGIWLAPFNVQRGKSRILKEHPDWLIRNPDGKPQLGCVAWGGAYTLDIYNPEVREHLKKVFDTVLNDWGYDMMKLDFLYSQCRTPRDNKTRGTIMCEAMDFLRECVGDKIILGCGVPLGPAFGVVDACRISCDVDLSYGGKFYNSMSINNELPSAQNAINNSMFRRHLNGRAFLNDPDVFFLRDHNLTFTWEQKL
;
A
#
# COMPACT_ATOMS: atom_id res chain seq x y z
N TRP A 1 -0.98 13.75 2.72
CA TRP A 1 0.15 13.18 1.97
C TRP A 1 1.03 14.25 1.30
N LEU A 2 0.59 15.51 1.23
CA LEU A 2 1.38 16.60 0.65
C LEU A 2 2.33 17.28 1.64
N ASP A 3 2.13 17.07 2.94
CA ASP A 3 3.05 17.57 3.97
C ASP A 3 4.24 16.62 4.10
N TYR A 4 5.44 17.13 3.95
CA TYR A 4 6.69 16.40 4.16
C TYR A 4 7.52 17.02 5.29
N ASN A 5 8.43 16.25 5.85
CA ASN A 5 9.30 16.72 6.93
C ASN A 5 10.37 17.68 6.37
N GLY A 6 10.13 18.97 6.49
CA GLY A 6 11.06 20.01 6.00
C GLY A 6 12.44 20.01 6.67
N ARG A 7 12.61 19.38 7.84
CA ARG A 7 13.93 19.22 8.47
C ARG A 7 14.76 18.15 7.73
N ASP A 8 14.12 17.02 7.37
CA ASP A 8 14.79 15.90 6.71
C ASP A 8 14.84 16.11 5.18
N PHE A 9 13.90 16.88 4.64
CA PHE A 9 13.82 17.23 3.21
C PHE A 9 13.76 18.75 3.00
N PRO A 10 14.81 19.51 3.36
CA PRO A 10 14.79 20.97 3.39
C PRO A 10 14.56 21.60 1.99
N ASN A 11 14.91 20.89 0.93
CA ASN A 11 14.78 21.34 -0.46
C ASN A 11 13.54 20.76 -1.16
N GLY A 12 12.65 20.09 -0.42
CA GLY A 12 11.41 19.52 -0.92
C GLY A 12 11.57 18.19 -1.63
N MET A 13 10.43 17.56 -1.91
CA MET A 13 10.38 16.19 -2.47
C MET A 13 10.85 16.12 -3.91
N LYS A 14 10.64 17.19 -4.70
CA LYS A 14 11.14 17.29 -6.07
C LYS A 14 12.65 17.10 -6.16
N THR A 15 13.42 17.69 -5.25
CA THR A 15 14.88 17.57 -5.23
C THR A 15 15.37 16.13 -5.11
N ILE A 16 14.59 15.29 -4.41
CA ILE A 16 14.90 13.86 -4.27
C ILE A 16 14.65 13.14 -5.60
N ALA A 17 13.50 13.38 -6.23
CA ALA A 17 13.21 12.80 -7.56
C ALA A 17 14.26 13.22 -8.58
N ASP A 18 14.60 14.51 -8.65
CA ASP A 18 15.62 15.04 -9.55
C ASP A 18 17.01 14.41 -9.28
N ALA A 19 17.35 14.11 -8.02
CA ALA A 19 18.61 13.44 -7.68
C ALA A 19 18.62 11.99 -8.18
N VAL A 20 17.52 11.25 -8.02
CA VAL A 20 17.36 9.88 -8.53
C VAL A 20 17.49 9.85 -10.06
N HIS A 21 16.84 10.80 -10.74
CA HIS A 21 16.91 10.90 -12.20
C HIS A 21 18.33 11.21 -12.71
N ARG A 22 19.09 12.04 -12.01
CA ARG A 22 20.50 12.34 -12.39
C ARG A 22 21.38 11.10 -12.35
N GLU A 23 21.06 10.13 -11.50
CA GLU A 23 21.76 8.84 -11.45
C GLU A 23 21.22 7.82 -12.48
N GLY A 24 20.27 8.21 -13.34
CA GLY A 24 19.72 7.38 -14.40
C GLY A 24 18.62 6.40 -13.95
N TYR A 25 18.01 6.62 -12.77
CA TYR A 25 16.95 5.77 -12.23
C TYR A 25 15.59 6.44 -12.30
N LEU A 26 14.52 5.64 -12.26
CA LEU A 26 13.17 6.12 -12.04
C LEU A 26 12.93 6.41 -10.54
N ALA A 27 12.31 7.54 -10.26
CA ALA A 27 12.00 7.91 -8.88
C ALA A 27 10.69 7.27 -8.42
N GLY A 28 10.72 6.51 -7.32
CA GLY A 28 9.55 5.90 -6.71
C GLY A 28 9.24 6.46 -5.33
N ILE A 29 7.95 6.53 -4.98
CA ILE A 29 7.49 6.98 -3.67
C ILE A 29 6.40 6.06 -3.11
N TRP A 30 6.35 5.92 -1.78
CA TRP A 30 5.33 5.14 -1.07
C TRP A 30 4.23 6.07 -0.55
N LEU A 31 2.96 5.64 -0.75
CA LEU A 31 1.77 6.28 -0.19
C LEU A 31 0.76 5.23 0.29
N ALA A 32 -0.06 5.59 1.29
CA ALA A 32 -1.26 4.85 1.66
C ALA A 32 -2.51 5.73 1.39
N PRO A 33 -2.93 5.87 0.13
CA PRO A 33 -3.82 6.95 -0.32
C PRO A 33 -5.18 6.92 0.36
N PHE A 34 -5.69 5.75 0.68
CA PHE A 34 -7.00 5.57 1.29
C PHE A 34 -7.01 5.69 2.81
N ASN A 35 -5.87 5.95 3.45
CA ASN A 35 -5.75 5.89 4.90
C ASN A 35 -5.33 7.21 5.52
N VAL A 36 -5.96 7.55 6.64
CA VAL A 36 -5.71 8.75 7.42
C VAL A 36 -5.32 8.36 8.83
N GLN A 37 -4.10 8.71 9.26
CA GLN A 37 -3.58 8.33 10.57
C GLN A 37 -4.39 8.94 11.70
N ARG A 38 -4.77 8.13 12.69
CA ARG A 38 -5.49 8.57 13.89
C ARG A 38 -4.68 9.60 14.68
N GLY A 39 -5.39 10.62 15.17
CA GLY A 39 -4.83 11.59 16.11
C GLY A 39 -3.82 12.60 15.55
N LYS A 40 -3.34 12.43 14.31
CA LYS A 40 -2.32 13.31 13.73
C LYS A 40 -2.79 14.08 12.51
N SER A 41 -3.69 13.52 11.70
CA SER A 41 -4.13 14.17 10.47
C SER A 41 -5.13 15.31 10.72
N ARG A 42 -4.96 16.42 10.03
CA ARG A 42 -5.90 17.55 10.01
C ARG A 42 -7.25 17.13 9.40
N ILE A 43 -7.25 16.24 8.39
CA ILE A 43 -8.46 15.72 7.74
C ILE A 43 -9.48 15.21 8.75
N LEU A 44 -9.06 14.56 9.83
CA LEU A 44 -9.98 14.05 10.85
C LEU A 44 -10.78 15.15 11.58
N LYS A 45 -10.26 16.36 11.61
CA LYS A 45 -10.91 17.52 12.23
C LYS A 45 -11.68 18.37 11.23
N GLU A 46 -11.10 18.55 10.05
CA GLU A 46 -11.59 19.45 9.01
C GLU A 46 -12.67 18.76 8.15
N HIS A 47 -12.53 17.45 7.92
CA HIS A 47 -13.38 16.65 7.03
C HIS A 47 -13.77 15.29 7.65
N PRO A 48 -14.46 15.28 8.78
CA PRO A 48 -14.89 14.01 9.44
C PRO A 48 -15.90 13.22 8.61
N ASP A 49 -16.55 13.86 7.64
CA ASP A 49 -17.49 13.31 6.67
C ASP A 49 -16.82 12.56 5.51
N TRP A 50 -15.50 12.70 5.34
CA TRP A 50 -14.74 11.98 4.33
C TRP A 50 -14.47 10.50 4.69
N LEU A 51 -14.79 10.11 5.92
CA LEU A 51 -14.48 8.78 6.44
C LEU A 51 -15.59 7.79 6.18
N ILE A 52 -15.24 6.59 5.73
CA ILE A 52 -16.16 5.46 5.76
C ILE A 52 -16.60 5.22 7.21
N ARG A 53 -17.90 5.01 7.40
CA ARG A 53 -18.47 4.70 8.72
C ARG A 53 -19.00 3.28 8.76
N ASN A 54 -18.80 2.63 9.90
CA ASN A 54 -19.41 1.36 10.22
C ASN A 54 -20.92 1.56 10.54
N PRO A 55 -21.72 0.49 10.58
CA PRO A 55 -23.16 0.59 10.92
C PRO A 55 -23.44 1.23 12.30
N ASP A 56 -22.47 1.19 13.23
CA ASP A 56 -22.57 1.84 14.54
C ASP A 56 -22.21 3.35 14.50
N GLY A 57 -21.99 3.90 13.30
CA GLY A 57 -21.63 5.31 13.08
C GLY A 57 -20.15 5.65 13.33
N LYS A 58 -19.36 4.73 13.84
CA LYS A 58 -17.93 4.97 14.08
C LYS A 58 -17.13 4.91 12.79
N PRO A 59 -16.03 5.70 12.67
CA PRO A 59 -15.12 5.60 11.53
C PRO A 59 -14.56 4.18 11.36
N GLN A 60 -14.56 3.68 10.12
CA GLN A 60 -13.98 2.38 9.79
C GLN A 60 -12.47 2.40 9.98
N LEU A 61 -11.96 1.47 10.80
CA LEU A 61 -10.51 1.26 10.93
C LEU A 61 -9.98 0.62 9.63
N GLY A 62 -9.13 1.34 8.91
CA GLY A 62 -8.49 0.88 7.67
C GLY A 62 -7.35 -0.09 7.95
N CYS A 63 -6.43 0.29 8.82
CA CYS A 63 -5.32 -0.56 9.26
C CYS A 63 -4.95 -0.27 10.71
N VAL A 64 -4.17 -1.17 11.32
CA VAL A 64 -3.66 -1.03 12.71
C VAL A 64 -2.27 -0.42 12.78
N ALA A 65 -1.61 -0.26 11.63
CA ALA A 65 -0.29 0.37 11.56
C ALA A 65 -0.35 1.81 12.10
N TRP A 66 0.78 2.32 12.58
CA TRP A 66 0.97 3.70 13.07
C TRP A 66 0.02 4.12 14.20
N GLY A 67 -0.43 3.18 15.02
CA GLY A 67 -1.45 3.44 16.05
C GLY A 67 -2.88 3.48 15.51
N GLY A 68 -3.07 3.01 14.30
CA GLY A 68 -4.34 2.93 13.58
C GLY A 68 -4.55 4.05 12.58
N ALA A 69 -5.25 3.73 11.49
CA ALA A 69 -5.69 4.68 10.48
C ALA A 69 -7.15 4.44 10.12
N TYR A 70 -7.87 5.50 9.77
CA TYR A 70 -9.24 5.44 9.27
C TYR A 70 -9.24 5.48 7.74
N THR A 71 -10.30 4.94 7.13
CA THR A 71 -10.43 4.86 5.68
C THR A 71 -11.20 6.07 5.14
N LEU A 72 -10.64 6.75 4.13
CA LEU A 72 -11.32 7.74 3.31
C LEU A 72 -12.32 7.04 2.37
N ASP A 73 -13.48 7.65 2.15
CA ASP A 73 -14.50 7.09 1.26
C ASP A 73 -14.33 7.60 -0.17
N ILE A 74 -13.93 6.72 -1.09
CA ILE A 74 -13.78 7.06 -2.53
C ILE A 74 -15.11 7.41 -3.22
N TYR A 75 -16.26 7.17 -2.59
CA TYR A 75 -17.54 7.59 -3.14
C TYR A 75 -17.89 9.03 -2.76
N ASN A 76 -17.15 9.64 -1.82
CA ASN A 76 -17.25 11.07 -1.55
C ASN A 76 -16.49 11.85 -2.65
N PRO A 77 -17.17 12.76 -3.39
CA PRO A 77 -16.53 13.53 -4.46
C PRO A 77 -15.34 14.37 -3.99
N GLU A 78 -15.42 14.94 -2.79
CA GLU A 78 -14.33 15.78 -2.24
C GLU A 78 -13.10 14.94 -1.92
N VAL A 79 -13.28 13.68 -1.48
CA VAL A 79 -12.16 12.73 -1.30
C VAL A 79 -11.49 12.43 -2.63
N ARG A 80 -12.27 12.21 -3.69
CA ARG A 80 -11.71 12.00 -5.04
C ARG A 80 -10.90 13.20 -5.52
N GLU A 81 -11.42 14.40 -5.37
CA GLU A 81 -10.70 15.63 -5.74
C GLU A 81 -9.44 15.83 -4.91
N HIS A 82 -9.51 15.58 -3.61
CA HIS A 82 -8.33 15.61 -2.74
C HIS A 82 -7.25 14.62 -3.19
N LEU A 83 -7.63 13.38 -3.48
CA LEU A 83 -6.70 12.35 -3.93
C LEU A 83 -6.12 12.69 -5.32
N LYS A 84 -6.94 13.15 -6.27
CA LYS A 84 -6.44 13.64 -7.57
C LYS A 84 -5.36 14.70 -7.40
N LYS A 85 -5.58 15.67 -6.52
CA LYS A 85 -4.58 16.70 -6.21
C LYS A 85 -3.31 16.11 -5.60
N VAL A 86 -3.43 15.12 -4.70
CA VAL A 86 -2.26 14.43 -4.12
C VAL A 86 -1.45 13.74 -5.23
N PHE A 87 -2.11 12.98 -6.10
CA PHE A 87 -1.45 12.27 -7.20
C PHE A 87 -0.81 13.24 -8.21
N ASP A 88 -1.53 14.29 -8.59
CA ASP A 88 -1.01 15.31 -9.51
C ASP A 88 0.26 15.97 -8.95
N THR A 89 0.23 16.40 -7.69
CA THR A 89 1.40 16.99 -7.03
C THR A 89 2.58 16.02 -7.01
N VAL A 90 2.36 14.77 -6.65
CA VAL A 90 3.45 13.78 -6.54
C VAL A 90 4.04 13.44 -7.90
N LEU A 91 3.20 13.23 -8.91
CA LEU A 91 3.64 12.79 -10.24
C LEU A 91 4.15 13.94 -11.10
N ASN A 92 3.47 15.09 -11.08
CA ASN A 92 3.76 16.20 -11.98
C ASN A 92 4.62 17.29 -11.31
N ASP A 93 4.27 17.76 -10.10
CA ASP A 93 5.04 18.82 -9.44
C ASP A 93 6.36 18.29 -8.87
N TRP A 94 6.34 17.11 -8.22
CA TRP A 94 7.54 16.48 -7.64
C TRP A 94 8.27 15.59 -8.64
N GLY A 95 7.62 15.12 -9.70
CA GLY A 95 8.23 14.39 -10.80
C GLY A 95 8.53 12.93 -10.53
N TYR A 96 7.77 12.25 -9.66
CA TYR A 96 7.93 10.82 -9.43
C TYR A 96 7.37 9.99 -10.58
N ASP A 97 7.98 8.83 -10.86
CA ASP A 97 7.62 7.93 -11.97
C ASP A 97 6.87 6.68 -11.51
N MET A 98 7.00 6.33 -10.23
CA MET A 98 6.40 5.15 -9.65
C MET A 98 5.78 5.47 -8.29
N MET A 99 4.63 4.88 -8.03
CA MET A 99 3.98 4.94 -6.72
C MET A 99 3.73 3.54 -6.17
N LYS A 100 4.32 3.24 -5.01
CA LYS A 100 3.91 2.09 -4.21
C LYS A 100 2.70 2.50 -3.38
N LEU A 101 1.54 1.96 -3.72
CA LEU A 101 0.26 2.27 -3.09
C LEU A 101 -0.14 1.16 -2.13
N ASP A 102 -0.24 1.49 -0.84
CA ASP A 102 -0.35 0.49 0.22
C ASP A 102 -1.67 0.56 1.00
N PHE A 103 -1.96 -0.52 1.74
CA PHE A 103 -3.18 -0.70 2.54
C PHE A 103 -4.47 -0.52 1.74
N LEU A 104 -4.46 -0.88 0.46
CA LEU A 104 -5.57 -0.65 -0.46
C LEU A 104 -6.82 -1.43 -0.08
N TYR A 105 -6.68 -2.60 0.57
CA TYR A 105 -7.80 -3.41 1.08
C TYR A 105 -8.75 -2.66 2.00
N SER A 106 -8.31 -1.54 2.55
CA SER A 106 -9.12 -0.74 3.47
C SER A 106 -10.45 -0.30 2.84
N GLN A 107 -10.49 -0.09 1.53
CA GLN A 107 -11.71 0.27 0.79
C GLN A 107 -12.77 -0.83 0.79
N CYS A 108 -12.37 -2.09 0.78
CA CYS A 108 -13.27 -3.22 0.64
C CYS A 108 -13.46 -4.05 1.93
N ARG A 109 -13.25 -3.46 3.11
CA ARG A 109 -13.46 -4.18 4.38
C ARG A 109 -14.91 -4.58 4.59
N THR A 110 -15.83 -3.70 4.26
CA THR A 110 -17.28 -3.91 4.40
C THR A 110 -17.99 -3.61 3.07
N PRO A 111 -19.05 -4.35 2.74
CA PRO A 111 -19.97 -3.95 1.67
C PRO A 111 -20.62 -2.63 2.01
N ARG A 112 -20.88 -1.77 1.02
CA ARG A 112 -21.62 -0.51 1.19
C ARG A 112 -22.22 -0.05 -0.14
N ASP A 113 -23.13 0.89 -0.11
CA ASP A 113 -23.75 1.50 -1.30
C ASP A 113 -24.36 0.46 -2.24
N ASN A 114 -24.97 -0.60 -1.70
CA ASN A 114 -25.52 -1.75 -2.42
C ASN A 114 -24.50 -2.48 -3.31
N LYS A 115 -23.20 -2.35 -3.02
CA LYS A 115 -22.11 -2.97 -3.75
C LYS A 115 -21.41 -4.05 -2.93
N THR A 116 -20.94 -5.08 -3.63
CA THR A 116 -20.09 -6.10 -3.02
C THR A 116 -18.70 -5.54 -2.72
N ARG A 117 -17.97 -6.18 -1.80
CA ARG A 117 -16.57 -5.85 -1.53
C ARG A 117 -15.69 -5.90 -2.79
N GLY A 118 -15.94 -6.89 -3.65
CA GLY A 118 -15.22 -7.03 -4.93
C GLY A 118 -15.45 -5.83 -5.85
N THR A 119 -16.72 -5.45 -6.05
CA THR A 119 -17.09 -4.29 -6.88
C THR A 119 -16.42 -3.01 -6.36
N ILE A 120 -16.52 -2.76 -5.04
CA ILE A 120 -15.89 -1.58 -4.42
C ILE A 120 -14.38 -1.55 -4.67
N MET A 121 -13.72 -2.72 -4.55
CA MET A 121 -12.27 -2.77 -4.75
C MET A 121 -11.87 -2.54 -6.21
N CYS A 122 -12.61 -3.10 -7.17
CA CYS A 122 -12.37 -2.83 -8.59
C CYS A 122 -12.52 -1.33 -8.90
N GLU A 123 -13.61 -0.71 -8.48
CA GLU A 123 -13.84 0.73 -8.67
C GLU A 123 -12.77 1.60 -7.99
N ALA A 124 -12.26 1.17 -6.82
CA ALA A 124 -11.17 1.85 -6.15
C ALA A 124 -9.86 1.75 -6.96
N MET A 125 -9.58 0.58 -7.53
CA MET A 125 -8.37 0.36 -8.34
C MET A 125 -8.45 1.12 -9.67
N ASP A 126 -9.61 1.13 -10.32
CA ASP A 126 -9.84 1.91 -11.55
C ASP A 126 -9.62 3.41 -11.30
N PHE A 127 -10.12 3.91 -10.16
CA PHE A 127 -9.88 5.30 -9.76
C PHE A 127 -8.40 5.60 -9.54
N LEU A 128 -7.64 4.71 -8.92
CA LEU A 128 -6.20 4.89 -8.75
C LEU A 128 -5.48 4.94 -10.09
N ARG A 129 -5.83 4.04 -11.02
CA ARG A 129 -5.25 4.06 -12.38
C ARG A 129 -5.63 5.33 -13.13
N GLU A 130 -6.86 5.83 -13.00
CA GLU A 130 -7.27 7.13 -13.55
C GLU A 130 -6.37 8.27 -13.04
N CYS A 131 -6.06 8.28 -11.74
CA CYS A 131 -5.21 9.30 -11.13
C CYS A 131 -3.74 9.21 -11.53
N VAL A 132 -3.22 8.00 -11.67
CA VAL A 132 -1.79 7.75 -11.95
C VAL A 132 -1.47 7.82 -13.46
N GLY A 133 -2.46 7.58 -14.32
CA GLY A 133 -2.27 7.57 -15.77
C GLY A 133 -1.30 6.45 -16.18
N ASP A 134 -0.29 6.77 -16.99
CA ASP A 134 0.68 5.82 -17.54
C ASP A 134 1.90 5.56 -16.63
N LYS A 135 1.97 6.21 -15.47
CA LYS A 135 3.06 6.00 -14.51
C LYS A 135 2.92 4.65 -13.79
N ILE A 136 3.99 4.17 -13.21
CA ILE A 136 4.07 2.83 -12.62
C ILE A 136 3.32 2.78 -11.28
N ILE A 137 2.41 1.79 -11.14
CA ILE A 137 1.78 1.44 -9.87
C ILE A 137 2.35 0.10 -9.37
N LEU A 138 2.91 0.13 -8.17
CA LEU A 138 3.15 -1.07 -7.37
C LEU A 138 2.05 -1.16 -6.31
N GLY A 139 1.12 -2.09 -6.51
CA GLY A 139 0.02 -2.34 -5.56
C GLY A 139 0.50 -3.09 -4.33
N CYS A 140 0.11 -2.65 -3.14
CA CYS A 140 0.44 -3.29 -1.88
C CYS A 140 -0.80 -3.35 -0.98
N GLY A 141 -0.95 -4.45 -0.22
CA GLY A 141 -2.15 -4.64 0.58
C GLY A 141 -3.44 -4.59 -0.25
N VAL A 142 -3.43 -5.13 -1.45
CA VAL A 142 -4.58 -5.20 -2.36
C VAL A 142 -4.97 -6.66 -2.60
N PRO A 143 -6.27 -7.01 -2.62
CA PRO A 143 -6.73 -8.30 -3.14
C PRO A 143 -6.26 -8.47 -4.59
N LEU A 144 -5.61 -9.59 -4.92
CA LEU A 144 -4.91 -9.75 -6.19
C LEU A 144 -5.84 -9.65 -7.42
N GLY A 145 -7.08 -10.19 -7.34
CA GLY A 145 -8.02 -10.15 -8.45
C GLY A 145 -8.30 -8.74 -8.97
N PRO A 146 -8.73 -7.79 -8.13
CA PRO A 146 -8.93 -6.39 -8.51
C PRO A 146 -7.68 -5.65 -9.00
N ALA A 147 -6.48 -6.19 -8.77
CA ALA A 147 -5.22 -5.61 -9.24
C ALA A 147 -4.90 -5.99 -10.70
N PHE A 148 -5.55 -7.06 -11.25
CA PHE A 148 -5.29 -7.55 -12.60
C PHE A 148 -5.64 -6.50 -13.66
N GLY A 149 -4.68 -6.20 -14.54
CA GLY A 149 -4.84 -5.21 -15.59
C GLY A 149 -4.84 -3.75 -15.13
N VAL A 150 -4.65 -3.50 -13.81
CA VAL A 150 -4.65 -2.15 -13.24
C VAL A 150 -3.26 -1.75 -12.75
N VAL A 151 -2.54 -2.66 -12.09
CA VAL A 151 -1.19 -2.38 -11.56
C VAL A 151 -0.11 -2.99 -12.44
N ASP A 152 1.06 -2.35 -12.45
CA ASP A 152 2.23 -2.83 -13.21
C ASP A 152 3.01 -3.87 -12.41
N ALA A 153 3.09 -3.69 -11.09
CA ALA A 153 3.66 -4.63 -10.14
C ALA A 153 2.76 -4.78 -8.93
N CYS A 154 2.80 -5.92 -8.25
CA CYS A 154 1.96 -6.18 -7.09
C CYS A 154 2.72 -6.96 -6.02
N ARG A 155 2.61 -6.51 -4.79
CA ARG A 155 3.01 -7.26 -3.62
C ARG A 155 2.16 -8.52 -3.51
N ILE A 156 2.80 -9.67 -3.52
CA ILE A 156 2.12 -10.98 -3.57
C ILE A 156 2.07 -11.70 -2.22
N SER A 157 2.60 -11.09 -1.16
CA SER A 157 2.64 -11.63 0.20
C SER A 157 2.45 -10.52 1.24
N CYS A 158 2.25 -10.90 2.50
CA CYS A 158 2.52 -10.01 3.63
C CYS A 158 4.01 -9.62 3.67
N ASP A 159 4.37 -8.72 4.57
CA ASP A 159 5.76 -8.31 4.73
C ASP A 159 6.65 -9.51 5.09
N VAL A 160 7.86 -9.52 4.54
CA VAL A 160 8.90 -10.41 5.02
C VAL A 160 9.34 -9.97 6.42
N ASP A 161 9.71 -10.92 7.28
CA ASP A 161 10.26 -10.64 8.61
C ASP A 161 11.62 -11.32 8.78
N LEU A 162 12.40 -10.83 9.75
CA LEU A 162 13.69 -11.39 10.14
C LEU A 162 13.58 -12.76 10.81
N SER A 163 12.37 -13.24 11.11
CA SER A 163 12.07 -14.59 11.57
C SER A 163 11.54 -15.45 10.42
N TYR A 164 12.02 -16.70 10.35
CA TYR A 164 11.58 -17.62 9.29
C TYR A 164 10.09 -17.96 9.43
N GLY A 165 9.67 -18.51 10.57
CA GLY A 165 8.32 -19.04 10.78
C GLY A 165 7.32 -18.05 11.39
N GLY A 166 7.72 -16.80 11.59
CA GLY A 166 6.93 -15.84 12.35
C GLY A 166 6.99 -16.08 13.86
N LYS A 167 6.65 -15.05 14.62
CA LYS A 167 6.63 -15.13 16.08
C LYS A 167 5.36 -15.80 16.59
N PHE A 168 5.25 -15.96 17.88
CA PHE A 168 4.20 -16.58 18.71
C PHE A 168 2.76 -16.58 18.13
N TYR A 169 2.39 -15.58 17.35
CA TYR A 169 1.07 -15.47 16.72
C TYR A 169 0.77 -16.57 15.70
N ASN A 170 1.78 -17.18 15.07
CA ASN A 170 1.60 -18.28 14.12
C ASN A 170 1.20 -19.59 14.84
N SER A 171 1.59 -19.77 16.09
CA SER A 171 1.21 -20.95 16.88
C SER A 171 -0.28 -20.96 17.27
N MET A 172 -0.96 -19.83 17.20
CA MET A 172 -2.37 -19.70 17.55
C MET A 172 -3.32 -19.87 16.37
N SER A 173 -2.81 -20.16 15.15
CA SER A 173 -3.60 -20.38 13.91
C SER A 173 -4.59 -19.24 13.55
N ILE A 174 -4.39 -18.05 14.09
CA ILE A 174 -5.34 -16.95 13.96
C ILE A 174 -5.23 -16.26 12.60
N ASN A 175 -4.04 -16.33 11.97
CA ASN A 175 -3.83 -15.73 10.65
C ASN A 175 -2.55 -16.27 9.99
N ASN A 176 -2.70 -16.93 8.86
CA ASN A 176 -1.58 -17.48 8.07
C ASN A 176 -0.86 -16.40 7.24
N GLU A 177 -1.31 -15.15 7.29
CA GLU A 177 -0.76 -14.02 6.53
C GLU A 177 0.07 -13.07 7.41
N LEU A 178 0.66 -13.58 8.49
CA LEU A 178 1.56 -12.77 9.32
C LEU A 178 2.92 -12.60 8.66
N PRO A 179 3.60 -11.45 8.86
CA PRO A 179 4.95 -11.23 8.38
C PRO A 179 5.90 -12.35 8.77
N SER A 180 6.51 -12.98 7.77
CA SER A 180 7.54 -14.02 7.94
C SER A 180 8.24 -14.29 6.60
N ALA A 181 9.50 -14.73 6.67
CA ALA A 181 10.21 -15.16 5.47
C ALA A 181 9.56 -16.40 4.83
N GLN A 182 9.06 -17.34 5.64
CA GLN A 182 8.36 -18.53 5.16
C GLN A 182 7.13 -18.19 4.32
N ASN A 183 6.29 -17.25 4.77
CA ASN A 183 5.12 -16.82 4.01
C ASN A 183 5.51 -16.10 2.71
N ALA A 184 6.55 -15.27 2.73
CA ALA A 184 7.06 -14.61 1.54
C ALA A 184 7.55 -15.62 0.50
N ILE A 185 8.34 -16.61 0.91
CA ILE A 185 8.83 -17.71 0.04
C ILE A 185 7.68 -18.54 -0.51
N ASN A 186 6.76 -18.99 0.34
CA ASN A 186 5.61 -19.80 -0.07
C ASN A 186 4.75 -19.06 -1.11
N ASN A 187 4.41 -17.80 -0.84
CA ASN A 187 3.63 -16.99 -1.78
C ASN A 187 4.39 -16.75 -3.10
N SER A 188 5.70 -16.54 -3.07
CA SER A 188 6.53 -16.42 -4.27
C SER A 188 6.48 -17.68 -5.12
N MET A 189 6.57 -18.86 -4.50
CA MET A 189 6.50 -20.14 -5.20
C MET A 189 5.12 -20.43 -5.77
N PHE A 190 4.05 -20.26 -4.96
CA PHE A 190 2.70 -20.62 -5.36
C PHE A 190 2.04 -19.59 -6.27
N ARG A 191 2.48 -18.33 -6.22
CA ARG A 191 1.96 -17.23 -7.07
C ARG A 191 2.88 -16.88 -8.25
N ARG A 192 3.97 -17.66 -8.48
CA ARG A 192 4.92 -17.40 -9.57
C ARG A 192 4.29 -17.31 -10.96
N HIS A 193 3.17 -18.01 -11.17
CA HIS A 193 2.45 -18.03 -12.45
C HIS A 193 1.77 -16.68 -12.79
N LEU A 194 1.62 -15.77 -11.84
CA LEU A 194 1.08 -14.42 -12.05
C LEU A 194 2.15 -13.48 -12.64
N ASN A 195 3.43 -13.76 -12.38
CA ASN A 195 4.53 -12.90 -12.81
C ASN A 195 4.60 -12.73 -14.32
N GLY A 196 4.57 -11.48 -14.78
CA GLY A 196 4.59 -11.14 -16.21
C GLY A 196 3.30 -11.46 -16.97
N ARG A 197 2.24 -11.95 -16.31
CA ARG A 197 0.93 -12.22 -16.91
C ARG A 197 -0.16 -11.29 -16.39
N ALA A 198 -0.28 -11.18 -15.09
CA ALA A 198 -1.21 -10.27 -14.44
C ALA A 198 -0.55 -8.94 -14.07
N PHE A 199 0.66 -9.02 -13.58
CA PHE A 199 1.56 -7.94 -13.16
C PHE A 199 2.97 -8.52 -12.92
N LEU A 200 3.95 -7.69 -12.58
CA LEU A 200 5.23 -8.14 -12.02
C LEU A 200 5.06 -8.46 -10.54
N ASN A 201 5.49 -9.64 -10.12
CA ASN A 201 5.41 -10.03 -8.71
C ASN A 201 6.45 -9.27 -7.88
N ASP A 202 5.99 -8.63 -6.81
CA ASP A 202 6.85 -8.12 -5.74
C ASP A 202 6.78 -9.07 -4.53
N PRO A 203 7.82 -9.89 -4.28
CA PRO A 203 7.86 -10.81 -3.15
C PRO A 203 8.30 -10.14 -1.85
N ASP A 204 8.54 -8.82 -1.86
CA ASP A 204 9.28 -8.08 -0.85
C ASP A 204 10.80 -8.28 -0.94
N VAL A 205 11.54 -7.73 0.01
CA VAL A 205 12.98 -7.88 0.10
C VAL A 205 13.36 -9.28 0.58
N PHE A 206 14.61 -9.67 0.34
CA PHE A 206 15.21 -10.86 0.94
C PHE A 206 16.48 -10.48 1.72
N PHE A 207 16.87 -11.33 2.66
CA PHE A 207 17.98 -11.04 3.55
C PHE A 207 19.16 -11.97 3.28
N LEU A 208 20.32 -11.39 2.99
CA LEU A 208 21.60 -12.12 2.81
C LEU A 208 22.60 -11.81 3.94
N ARG A 209 22.13 -11.38 5.09
CA ARG A 209 22.98 -11.00 6.23
C ARG A 209 22.98 -12.10 7.30
N ASP A 210 24.06 -12.15 8.09
CA ASP A 210 24.22 -13.13 9.18
C ASP A 210 23.84 -12.60 10.58
N HIS A 211 23.53 -11.30 10.69
CA HIS A 211 23.14 -10.67 11.94
C HIS A 211 21.65 -10.33 11.96
N ASN A 212 21.05 -10.40 13.14
CA ASN A 212 19.62 -10.11 13.38
C ASN A 212 18.64 -11.03 12.59
N LEU A 213 19.10 -12.21 12.18
CA LEU A 213 18.27 -13.26 11.58
C LEU A 213 18.16 -14.45 12.52
N THR A 214 16.98 -15.04 12.59
CA THR A 214 16.71 -16.26 13.34
C THR A 214 16.66 -17.52 12.45
N PHE A 215 17.20 -17.42 11.23
CA PHE A 215 17.21 -18.52 10.26
C PHE A 215 18.29 -19.54 10.59
N THR A 216 17.96 -20.82 10.48
CA THR A 216 18.96 -21.88 10.47
C THR A 216 19.76 -21.84 9.16
N TRP A 217 20.86 -22.61 9.10
CA TRP A 217 21.65 -22.69 7.86
C TRP A 217 20.81 -23.22 6.69
N GLU A 218 19.99 -24.26 6.92
CA GLU A 218 19.11 -24.84 5.91
C GLU A 218 18.00 -23.88 5.43
N GLN A 219 17.61 -22.94 6.27
CA GLN A 219 16.62 -21.91 5.91
C GLN A 219 17.23 -20.74 5.13
N LYS A 220 18.55 -20.65 5.05
CA LYS A 220 19.27 -19.64 4.26
C LYS A 220 19.61 -20.12 2.84
N LEU A 221 19.59 -21.44 2.60
CA LEU A 221 19.81 -22.08 1.31
C LEU A 221 18.54 -22.23 0.50
#